data_4795335a567edc21c8a67605ef4817cd
#
_entry.id   4795335a567edc21c8a67605ef4817cd
#
_cell.length_a   1.000
_cell.length_b   1.000
_cell.length_c   1.000
_cell.angle_alpha   90.00
_cell.angle_beta   90.00
_cell.angle_gamma   90.00
#
_symmetry.space_group_name_H-M   'P 1'
#
loop_
_entity.id
_entity.type
_entity.pdbx_description
1 polymer ?
#
loop_
_entity_poly.entity_id
_entity_poly.type
_entity_poly.pdbx_seq_one_letter_code
_entity_poly.pdbx_strand_id
1 'polypeptide(L)'
;MDNDQYLKNMQTLFASEFAFYLKAANFHWNVEGSDFYEFHLLFERIYNEVFESVDIFAEELRALKSYAPASLGILNELSIIMGQDQIPQPASMAQELLVDSDNLAELFRQGFDLAEQMGDHGLSNFLADRQDAHKKHSWMLRSTLK
;
A
#
# COMPACT_ATOMS: atom_id res chain seq x y z
N MET A 1 -3.47 -22.67 9.89
CA MET A 1 -2.33 -21.95 9.31
C MET A 1 -1.25 -21.85 10.38
N ASP A 2 -0.02 -22.17 10.05
CA ASP A 2 1.06 -22.06 11.01
C ASP A 2 1.56 -20.62 11.14
N ASN A 3 2.36 -20.38 12.19
CA ASN A 3 2.84 -19.05 12.51
C ASN A 3 3.78 -18.49 11.43
N ASP A 4 4.60 -19.34 10.81
CA ASP A 4 5.54 -18.89 9.77
C ASP A 4 4.78 -18.40 8.53
N GLN A 5 3.73 -19.09 8.12
CA GLN A 5 2.90 -18.67 7.00
C GLN A 5 2.18 -17.36 7.31
N TYR A 6 1.68 -17.21 8.52
CA TYR A 6 1.02 -15.99 8.97
C TYR A 6 1.99 -14.79 8.91
N LEU A 7 3.19 -14.96 9.46
CA LEU A 7 4.20 -13.89 9.44
C LEU A 7 4.60 -13.52 8.01
N LYS A 8 4.73 -14.50 7.13
CA LYS A 8 5.07 -14.24 5.73
C LYS A 8 3.96 -13.44 5.04
N ASN A 9 2.70 -13.75 5.30
CA ASN A 9 1.58 -13.00 4.77
C ASN A 9 1.62 -11.54 5.23
N MET A 10 1.93 -11.32 6.51
CA MET A 10 2.02 -9.96 7.05
C MET A 10 3.22 -9.20 6.46
N GLN A 11 4.34 -9.86 6.25
CA GLN A 11 5.51 -9.26 5.60
C GLN A 11 5.20 -8.87 4.14
N THR A 12 4.45 -9.70 3.43
CA THR A 12 4.01 -9.40 2.06
C THR A 12 3.09 -8.16 2.03
N LEU A 13 2.16 -8.06 2.98
CA LEU A 13 1.31 -6.88 3.13
C LEU A 13 2.14 -5.61 3.37
N PHE A 14 3.09 -5.70 4.29
CA PHE A 14 3.98 -4.58 4.62
C PHE A 14 4.79 -4.14 3.41
N ALA A 15 5.41 -5.09 2.73
CA ALA A 15 6.24 -4.81 1.55
C ALA A 15 5.40 -4.20 0.42
N SER A 16 4.18 -4.68 0.24
CA SER A 16 3.26 -4.18 -0.80
C SER A 16 2.81 -2.76 -0.50
N GLU A 17 2.53 -2.45 0.76
CA GLU A 17 2.16 -1.09 1.17
C GLU A 17 3.33 -0.13 0.95
N PHE A 18 4.55 -0.53 1.30
CA PHE A 18 5.73 0.27 1.06
C PHE A 18 5.96 0.51 -0.43
N ALA A 19 5.80 -0.53 -1.25
CA ALA A 19 5.96 -0.41 -2.71
C ALA A 19 4.92 0.55 -3.30
N PHE A 20 3.70 0.52 -2.80
CA PHE A 20 2.65 1.45 -3.23
C PHE A 20 3.00 2.89 -2.84
N TYR A 21 3.49 3.09 -1.61
CA TYR A 21 3.98 4.39 -1.19
C TYR A 21 5.02 4.94 -2.16
N LEU A 22 6.03 4.13 -2.47
CA LEU A 22 7.11 4.57 -3.36
C LEU A 22 6.59 4.87 -4.77
N LYS A 23 5.66 4.06 -5.28
CA LYS A 23 5.07 4.29 -6.60
C LYS A 23 4.26 5.59 -6.65
N ALA A 24 3.48 5.87 -5.61
CA ALA A 24 2.74 7.12 -5.51
C ALA A 24 3.68 8.33 -5.41
N ALA A 25 4.76 8.21 -4.64
CA ALA A 25 5.79 9.26 -4.55
C ALA A 25 6.48 9.47 -5.90
N ASN A 26 6.82 8.38 -6.62
CA ASN A 26 7.36 8.45 -7.96
C ASN A 26 6.45 9.27 -8.88
N PHE A 27 5.16 8.98 -8.88
CA PHE A 27 4.20 9.68 -9.73
C PHE A 27 3.98 11.13 -9.30
N HIS A 28 3.99 11.39 -7.98
CA HIS A 28 3.95 12.75 -7.46
C HIS A 28 5.12 13.60 -7.99
N TRP A 29 6.32 13.04 -8.00
CA TRP A 29 7.51 13.76 -8.49
C TRP A 29 7.51 13.91 -9.99
N ASN A 30 7.09 12.91 -10.73
CA ASN A 30 7.38 12.81 -12.17
C ASN A 30 6.18 13.09 -13.07
N VAL A 31 5.00 13.39 -12.52
CA VAL A 31 3.83 13.73 -13.32
C VAL A 31 4.07 15.05 -14.06
N GLU A 32 3.58 15.12 -15.30
CA GLU A 32 3.70 16.33 -16.15
C GLU A 32 2.44 16.48 -17.00
N GLY A 33 2.17 17.69 -17.44
CA GLY A 33 1.06 17.98 -18.34
C GLY A 33 0.16 19.09 -17.83
N SER A 34 -0.93 19.35 -18.54
CA SER A 34 -1.83 20.47 -18.24
C SER A 34 -2.51 20.34 -16.87
N ASP A 35 -2.69 19.11 -16.39
CA ASP A 35 -3.32 18.85 -15.08
C ASP A 35 -2.27 18.45 -14.03
N PHE A 36 -1.03 18.90 -14.21
CA PHE A 36 0.09 18.58 -13.31
C PHE A 36 -0.26 18.85 -11.85
N TYR A 37 -0.77 20.04 -11.56
CA TYR A 37 -0.94 20.47 -10.17
C TYR A 37 -1.95 19.58 -9.42
N GLU A 38 -3.06 19.27 -10.06
CA GLU A 38 -4.10 18.44 -9.44
C GLU A 38 -3.59 17.00 -9.17
N PHE A 39 -2.91 16.39 -10.14
CA PHE A 39 -2.36 15.05 -9.97
C PHE A 39 -1.20 15.02 -8.97
N HIS A 40 -0.33 16.02 -9.05
CA HIS A 40 0.80 16.17 -8.13
C HIS A 40 0.30 16.18 -6.68
N LEU A 41 -0.71 16.99 -6.39
CA LEU A 41 -1.30 17.07 -5.04
C LEU A 41 -2.07 15.82 -4.65
N LEU A 42 -2.78 15.19 -5.56
CA LEU A 42 -3.50 13.96 -5.28
C LEU A 42 -2.52 12.85 -4.91
N PHE A 43 -1.45 12.68 -5.70
CA PHE A 43 -0.46 11.65 -5.42
C PHE A 43 0.28 11.92 -4.11
N GLU A 44 0.55 13.18 -3.78
CA GLU A 44 1.15 13.56 -2.50
C GLU A 44 0.25 13.18 -1.33
N ARG A 45 -1.03 13.50 -1.41
CA ARG A 45 -2.01 13.13 -0.38
C ARG A 45 -2.00 11.63 -0.15
N ILE A 46 -1.98 10.86 -1.23
CA ILE A 46 -2.00 9.39 -1.15
C ILE A 46 -0.71 8.89 -0.50
N TYR A 47 0.46 9.31 -0.98
CA TYR A 47 1.69 8.75 -0.44
C TYR A 47 1.95 9.16 1.01
N ASN A 48 1.53 10.37 1.40
CA ASN A 48 1.68 10.81 2.79
C ASN A 48 0.85 9.96 3.74
N GLU A 49 -0.41 9.67 3.38
CA GLU A 49 -1.27 8.84 4.19
C GLU A 49 -0.71 7.41 4.32
N VAL A 50 -0.22 6.86 3.21
CA VAL A 50 0.36 5.52 3.21
C VAL A 50 1.66 5.49 4.02
N PHE A 51 2.53 6.49 3.86
CA PHE A 51 3.81 6.56 4.57
C PHE A 51 3.62 6.57 6.09
N GLU A 52 2.62 7.30 6.58
CA GLU A 52 2.31 7.34 8.01
C GLU A 52 1.96 5.96 8.57
N SER A 53 1.39 5.08 7.74
CA SER A 53 1.03 3.72 8.16
C SER A 53 2.23 2.78 8.20
N VAL A 54 3.31 3.10 7.49
CA VAL A 54 4.47 2.20 7.35
C VAL A 54 5.14 1.95 8.70
N ASP A 55 5.38 3.01 9.46
CA ASP A 55 6.03 2.88 10.76
C ASP A 55 5.19 2.05 11.73
N ILE A 56 3.89 2.32 11.77
CA ILE A 56 2.96 1.57 12.62
C ILE A 56 2.99 0.09 12.25
N PHE A 57 2.96 -0.22 10.94
CA PHE A 57 2.96 -1.60 10.47
C PHE A 57 4.27 -2.30 10.80
N ALA A 58 5.41 -1.63 10.61
CA ALA A 58 6.72 -2.18 10.96
C ALA A 58 6.76 -2.56 12.44
N GLU A 59 6.23 -1.71 13.30
CA GLU A 59 6.18 -1.98 14.74
C GLU A 59 5.21 -3.11 15.08
N GLU A 60 4.10 -3.25 14.35
CA GLU A 60 3.21 -4.40 14.49
C GLU A 60 3.93 -5.71 14.16
N LEU A 61 4.76 -5.71 13.10
CA LEU A 61 5.58 -6.88 12.78
C LEU A 61 6.55 -7.21 13.89
N ARG A 62 7.19 -6.19 14.50
CA ARG A 62 8.09 -6.40 15.61
C ARG A 62 7.37 -6.95 16.85
N ALA A 63 6.15 -6.49 17.07
CA ALA A 63 5.33 -7.01 18.17
C ALA A 63 4.94 -8.49 17.96
N LEU A 64 4.89 -8.94 16.71
CA LEU A 64 4.70 -10.36 16.36
C LEU A 64 6.00 -11.16 16.46
N LYS A 65 7.09 -10.55 16.88
CA LYS A 65 8.43 -11.16 16.98
C LYS A 65 9.05 -11.45 15.62
N SER A 66 8.57 -10.77 14.57
CA SER A 66 9.14 -10.81 13.23
C SER A 66 10.01 -9.59 13.02
N TYR A 67 11.05 -9.69 12.19
CA TYR A 67 11.74 -8.50 11.71
C TYR A 67 10.90 -7.82 10.64
N ALA A 68 10.98 -6.48 10.60
CA ALA A 68 10.36 -5.71 9.53
C ALA A 68 11.33 -5.70 8.34
N PRO A 69 10.97 -6.27 7.18
CA PRO A 69 11.85 -6.26 6.01
C PRO A 69 12.04 -4.83 5.50
N ALA A 70 13.29 -4.40 5.34
CA ALA A 70 13.57 -3.00 5.01
C ALA A 70 14.73 -2.82 4.03
N SER A 71 15.14 -3.86 3.30
CA SER A 71 16.04 -3.68 2.17
C SER A 71 15.26 -3.67 0.87
N LEU A 72 15.70 -2.91 -0.11
CA LEU A 72 14.98 -2.77 -1.38
C LEU A 72 14.77 -4.11 -2.08
N GLY A 73 15.79 -4.98 -2.07
CA GLY A 73 15.68 -6.29 -2.71
C GLY A 73 14.61 -7.16 -2.08
N ILE A 74 14.57 -7.23 -0.76
CA ILE A 74 13.60 -8.04 -0.03
C ILE A 74 12.18 -7.47 -0.19
N LEU A 75 12.05 -6.15 -0.10
CA LEU A 75 10.74 -5.50 -0.30
C LEU A 75 10.19 -5.79 -1.69
N ASN A 76 11.03 -5.69 -2.71
CA ASN A 76 10.60 -5.99 -4.08
C ASN A 76 10.20 -7.46 -4.25
N GLU A 77 10.94 -8.37 -3.63
CA GLU A 77 10.64 -9.80 -3.70
C GLU A 77 9.31 -10.15 -3.04
N LEU A 78 9.00 -9.52 -1.90
CA LEU A 78 7.79 -9.81 -1.13
C LEU A 78 6.54 -9.10 -1.66
N SER A 79 6.71 -7.96 -2.32
CA SER A 79 5.59 -7.10 -2.74
C SER A 79 4.80 -7.71 -3.89
N ILE A 80 3.47 -7.55 -3.84
CA ILE A 80 2.61 -7.84 -5.00
C ILE A 80 2.46 -6.61 -5.91
N ILE A 81 2.92 -5.44 -5.45
CA ILE A 81 2.85 -4.20 -6.23
C ILE A 81 4.14 -4.08 -7.05
N MET A 82 3.98 -3.88 -8.34
CA MET A 82 5.11 -3.70 -9.24
C MET A 82 5.43 -2.22 -9.42
N GLY A 83 6.72 -1.88 -9.42
CA GLY A 83 7.16 -0.53 -9.73
C GLY A 83 6.89 -0.16 -11.18
N GLN A 84 6.96 1.14 -11.47
CA GLN A 84 6.84 1.66 -12.84
C GLN A 84 8.13 2.38 -13.22
N ASP A 85 8.87 1.82 -14.20
CA ASP A 85 10.16 2.36 -14.63
C ASP A 85 10.02 3.45 -15.69
N GLN A 86 8.83 3.58 -16.28
CA GLN A 86 8.53 4.60 -17.30
C GLN A 86 7.79 5.76 -16.66
N ILE A 87 7.59 6.82 -17.44
CA ILE A 87 6.81 7.98 -17.00
C ILE A 87 5.52 8.02 -17.82
N PRO A 88 4.44 7.37 -17.34
CA PRO A 88 3.18 7.36 -18.06
C PRO A 88 2.51 8.73 -18.06
N GLN A 89 1.49 8.89 -18.89
CA GLN A 89 0.61 10.06 -18.84
C GLN A 89 -0.12 10.12 -17.50
N PRO A 90 -0.54 11.31 -17.03
CA PRO A 90 -1.17 11.43 -15.71
C PRO A 90 -2.37 10.51 -15.49
N ALA A 91 -3.26 10.38 -16.48
CA ALA A 91 -4.41 9.49 -16.36
C ALA A 91 -3.98 8.02 -16.23
N SER A 92 -2.92 7.62 -16.92
CA SER A 92 -2.37 6.26 -16.81
C SER A 92 -1.73 6.03 -15.45
N MET A 93 -1.06 7.02 -14.89
CA MET A 93 -0.54 6.95 -13.51
C MET A 93 -1.67 6.73 -12.51
N ALA A 94 -2.75 7.52 -12.62
CA ALA A 94 -3.91 7.37 -11.75
C ALA A 94 -4.56 5.99 -11.92
N GLN A 95 -4.65 5.49 -13.14
CA GLN A 95 -5.21 4.17 -13.41
C GLN A 95 -4.37 3.06 -12.78
N GLU A 96 -3.05 3.14 -12.87
CA GLU A 96 -2.16 2.16 -12.24
C GLU A 96 -2.33 2.17 -10.72
N LEU A 97 -2.33 3.34 -10.12
CA LEU A 97 -2.51 3.45 -8.66
C LEU A 97 -3.90 2.96 -8.24
N LEU A 98 -4.92 3.19 -9.05
CA LEU A 98 -6.27 2.68 -8.77
C LEU A 98 -6.29 1.15 -8.71
N VAL A 99 -5.71 0.49 -9.72
CA VAL A 99 -5.62 -0.97 -9.75
C VAL A 99 -4.84 -1.47 -8.53
N ASP A 100 -3.71 -0.86 -8.23
CA ASP A 100 -2.88 -1.24 -7.09
C ASP A 100 -3.63 -1.04 -5.76
N SER A 101 -4.32 0.08 -5.61
CA SER A 101 -5.08 0.40 -4.40
C SER A 101 -6.22 -0.59 -4.17
N ASP A 102 -6.94 -0.95 -5.24
CA ASP A 102 -8.01 -1.95 -5.16
C ASP A 102 -7.45 -3.32 -4.76
N ASN A 103 -6.30 -3.71 -5.33
CA ASN A 103 -5.65 -4.97 -4.98
C ASN A 103 -5.17 -4.95 -3.52
N LEU A 104 -4.64 -3.83 -3.06
CA LEU A 104 -4.23 -3.69 -1.66
C LEU A 104 -5.42 -3.75 -0.70
N ALA A 105 -6.53 -3.10 -1.04
CA ALA A 105 -7.73 -3.16 -0.19
C ALA A 105 -8.16 -4.61 0.00
N GLU A 106 -8.15 -5.42 -1.06
CA GLU A 106 -8.49 -6.85 -0.97
C GLU A 106 -7.45 -7.63 -0.17
N LEU A 107 -6.16 -7.32 -0.36
CA LEU A 107 -5.10 -8.00 0.38
C LEU A 107 -5.19 -7.68 1.88
N PHE A 108 -5.48 -6.43 2.24
CA PHE A 108 -5.69 -6.04 3.63
C PHE A 108 -6.92 -6.72 4.23
N ARG A 109 -8.00 -6.89 3.44
CA ARG A 109 -9.17 -7.64 3.90
C ARG A 109 -8.79 -9.08 4.24
N GLN A 110 -8.02 -9.74 3.38
CA GLN A 110 -7.53 -11.09 3.64
C GLN A 110 -6.65 -11.13 4.88
N GLY A 111 -5.77 -10.14 5.04
CA GLY A 111 -4.93 -10.02 6.22
C GLY A 111 -5.73 -9.85 7.50
N PHE A 112 -6.80 -9.06 7.44
CA PHE A 112 -7.73 -8.91 8.56
C PHE A 112 -8.30 -10.26 9.00
N ASP A 113 -8.78 -11.05 8.03
CA ASP A 113 -9.35 -12.36 8.36
C ASP A 113 -8.31 -13.28 9.01
N LEU A 114 -7.07 -13.23 8.53
CA LEU A 114 -5.98 -14.03 9.11
C LEU A 114 -5.66 -13.58 10.54
N ALA A 115 -5.57 -12.29 10.78
CA ALA A 115 -5.28 -11.76 12.11
C ALA A 115 -6.40 -12.11 13.10
N GLU A 116 -7.66 -12.07 12.65
CA GLU A 116 -8.79 -12.52 13.48
C GLU A 116 -8.69 -13.99 13.83
N GLN A 117 -8.30 -14.84 12.87
CA GLN A 117 -8.11 -16.28 13.14
C GLN A 117 -7.02 -16.52 14.18
N MET A 118 -5.99 -15.66 14.21
CA MET A 118 -4.89 -15.75 15.17
C MET A 118 -5.22 -15.06 16.51
N GLY A 119 -6.38 -14.44 16.62
CA GLY A 119 -6.79 -13.74 17.84
C GLY A 119 -6.10 -12.41 18.06
N ASP A 120 -5.44 -11.86 17.04
CA ASP A 120 -4.72 -10.59 17.14
C ASP A 120 -5.63 -9.43 16.74
N HIS A 121 -6.46 -8.99 17.67
CA HIS A 121 -7.46 -7.96 17.41
C HIS A 121 -6.83 -6.57 17.18
N GLY A 122 -5.69 -6.30 17.82
CA GLY A 122 -4.97 -5.04 17.61
C GLY A 122 -4.48 -4.92 16.17
N LEU A 123 -3.86 -5.98 15.65
CA LEU A 123 -3.42 -5.99 14.26
C LEU A 123 -4.60 -5.99 13.29
N SER A 124 -5.65 -6.76 13.58
CA SER A 124 -6.81 -6.79 12.69
C SER A 124 -7.48 -5.43 12.59
N ASN A 125 -7.56 -4.65 13.67
CA ASN A 125 -8.08 -3.29 13.63
C ASN A 125 -7.24 -2.40 12.72
N PHE A 126 -5.91 -2.50 12.83
CA PHE A 126 -5.00 -1.76 11.96
C PHE A 126 -5.22 -2.13 10.48
N LEU A 127 -5.33 -3.43 10.19
CA LEU A 127 -5.53 -3.90 8.81
C LEU A 127 -6.89 -3.48 8.25
N ALA A 128 -7.93 -3.44 9.09
CA ALA A 128 -9.24 -2.92 8.70
C ALA A 128 -9.15 -1.43 8.34
N ASP A 129 -8.40 -0.66 9.10
CA ASP A 129 -8.18 0.77 8.83
C ASP A 129 -7.43 0.96 7.50
N ARG A 130 -6.47 0.09 7.21
CA ARG A 130 -5.74 0.14 5.93
C ARG A 130 -6.64 -0.19 4.75
N GLN A 131 -7.51 -1.18 4.89
CA GLN A 131 -8.51 -1.50 3.87
C GLN A 131 -9.37 -0.28 3.58
N ASP A 132 -9.88 0.37 4.61
CA ASP A 132 -10.74 1.56 4.46
C ASP A 132 -9.98 2.73 3.83
N ALA A 133 -8.72 2.94 4.23
CA ALA A 133 -7.88 3.98 3.64
C ALA A 133 -7.71 3.77 2.13
N HIS A 134 -7.45 2.55 1.69
CA HIS A 134 -7.31 2.25 0.27
C HIS A 134 -8.63 2.38 -0.50
N LYS A 135 -9.76 2.06 0.13
CA LYS A 135 -11.07 2.34 -0.49
C LYS A 135 -11.23 3.82 -0.81
N LYS A 136 -10.77 4.69 0.08
CA LYS A 136 -10.84 6.14 -0.12
C LYS A 136 -9.85 6.61 -1.18
N HIS A 137 -8.63 6.07 -1.18
CA HIS A 137 -7.66 6.35 -2.25
C HIS A 137 -8.22 5.93 -3.61
N SER A 138 -8.81 4.76 -3.68
CA SER A 138 -9.44 4.26 -4.90
C SER A 138 -10.57 5.16 -5.36
N TRP A 139 -11.40 5.64 -4.43
CA TRP A 139 -12.48 6.58 -4.76
C TRP A 139 -11.93 7.86 -5.39
N MET A 140 -10.92 8.46 -4.78
CA MET A 140 -10.33 9.69 -5.29
C MET A 140 -9.71 9.48 -6.68
N LEU A 141 -8.95 8.40 -6.84
CA LEU A 141 -8.32 8.07 -8.13
C LEU A 141 -9.36 7.83 -9.22
N ARG A 142 -10.38 7.05 -8.91
CA ARG A 142 -11.47 6.75 -9.86
C ARG A 142 -12.19 8.01 -10.30
N SER A 143 -12.36 8.95 -9.38
CA SER A 143 -13.04 10.22 -9.66
C SER A 143 -12.28 11.10 -10.64
N THR A 144 -10.94 11.00 -10.68
CA THR A 144 -10.15 11.75 -11.66
C THR A 144 -10.20 11.18 -13.06
N LEU A 145 -10.73 9.96 -13.21
CA LEU A 145 -10.75 9.23 -14.48
C LEU A 145 -12.09 9.32 -15.21
N LYS A 146 -13.02 10.09 -14.72
CA LYS A 146 -14.33 10.30 -15.33
C LYS A 146 -14.29 11.28 -16.52
#